data_a2787d76dc2e877b464f63076eb649cd
#
_entry.id   a2787d76dc2e877b464f63076eb649cd
#
_cell.length_a   1.000
_cell.length_b   1.000
_cell.length_c   1.000
_cell.angle_alpha   90.00
_cell.angle_beta   90.00
_cell.angle_gamma   90.00
#
_symmetry.space_group_name_H-M   'P 1'
#
loop_
_entity.id
_entity.type
_entity.pdbx_description
1 polymer ?
#
loop_
_entity_poly.entity_id
_entity_poly.type
_entity_poly.pdbx_seq_one_letter_code
_entity_poly.pdbx_strand_id
1 'polypeptide(L)'
;MAQEMQRTAFLKKAVSAKPVNDTLDDAIAFFKERGYRAGRTGRPNQIFVMGGREGALPRVNAEILAQGNVGKGKTTMLTISGFGERLHAELQAYIAYLVEQRKEIRQRQREQR
;
A
#
# COMPACT_ATOMS: atom_id res chain seq x y z
N MET A 1 23.35 11.00 4.96
CA MET A 1 23.87 11.47 3.68
C MET A 1 22.88 11.17 2.59
N ALA A 2 22.98 11.88 1.46
CA ALA A 2 22.00 11.75 0.38
C ALA A 2 21.87 10.32 -0.16
N GLN A 3 22.97 9.60 -0.26
CA GLN A 3 22.96 8.23 -0.76
C GLN A 3 22.19 7.28 0.14
N GLU A 4 22.28 7.47 1.44
CA GLU A 4 21.57 6.65 2.40
C GLU A 4 20.06 6.90 2.32
N MET A 5 19.68 8.16 2.16
CA MET A 5 18.28 8.50 2.00
C MET A 5 17.70 7.89 0.72
N GLN A 6 18.48 7.88 -0.37
CA GLN A 6 18.03 7.27 -1.61
C GLN A 6 17.83 5.77 -1.47
N ARG A 7 18.69 5.10 -0.71
CA ARG A 7 18.56 3.65 -0.50
C ARG A 7 17.36 3.28 0.34
N THR A 8 16.86 4.20 1.18
CA THR A 8 15.70 3.94 2.01
C THR A 8 14.39 4.39 1.38
N ALA A 9 14.45 5.08 0.25
CA ALA A 9 13.25 5.53 -0.44
C ALA A 9 12.60 4.38 -1.20
N PHE A 10 11.28 4.30 -1.11
CA PHE A 10 10.48 3.32 -1.81
C PHE A 10 9.45 4.07 -2.66
N LEU A 11 9.32 3.70 -3.92
CA LEU A 11 8.30 4.27 -4.79
C LEU A 11 7.89 3.22 -5.80
N LYS A 12 6.67 2.74 -5.69
CA LYS A 12 6.11 1.76 -6.63
C LYS A 12 4.63 2.00 -6.83
N LYS A 13 4.14 1.47 -7.94
CA LYS A 13 2.72 1.45 -8.23
C LYS A 13 2.19 0.04 -8.11
N ALA A 14 0.92 -0.07 -7.72
CA ALA A 14 0.26 -1.35 -7.59
C ALA A 14 -1.20 -1.21 -8.00
N VAL A 15 -1.87 -2.32 -8.20
CA VAL A 15 -3.27 -2.33 -8.64
C VAL A 15 -4.10 -3.18 -7.69
N SER A 16 -5.25 -2.66 -7.28
CA SER A 16 -6.24 -3.39 -6.50
C SER A 16 -7.48 -3.64 -7.35
N ALA A 17 -8.07 -4.81 -7.18
CA ALA A 17 -9.33 -5.14 -7.85
C ALA A 17 -10.55 -4.55 -7.15
N LYS A 18 -10.35 -3.90 -6.03
CA LYS A 18 -11.44 -3.30 -5.23
C LYS A 18 -11.59 -1.82 -5.51
N PRO A 19 -12.77 -1.24 -5.22
CA PRO A 19 -12.95 0.21 -5.29
C PRO A 19 -12.01 0.96 -4.33
N VAL A 20 -11.86 2.26 -4.56
CA VAL A 20 -10.91 3.09 -3.81
C VAL A 20 -11.09 2.96 -2.30
N ASN A 21 -12.30 3.19 -1.79
CA ASN A 21 -12.51 3.19 -0.35
C ASN A 21 -12.24 1.82 0.27
N ASP A 22 -12.70 0.76 -0.38
CA ASP A 22 -12.46 -0.60 0.11
C ASP A 22 -10.97 -0.94 0.09
N THR A 23 -10.27 -0.51 -0.95
CA THR A 23 -8.82 -0.70 -1.05
C THR A 23 -8.08 0.00 0.08
N LEU A 24 -8.44 1.26 0.35
CA LEU A 24 -7.78 2.03 1.40
C LEU A 24 -8.07 1.49 2.79
N ASP A 25 -9.31 1.09 3.05
CA ASP A 25 -9.67 0.49 4.34
C ASP A 25 -8.94 -0.84 4.55
N ASP A 26 -8.83 -1.64 3.51
CA ASP A 26 -8.11 -2.90 3.54
C ASP A 26 -6.61 -2.70 3.79
N ALA A 27 -6.03 -1.68 3.15
CA ALA A 27 -4.62 -1.33 3.36
C ALA A 27 -4.36 -0.90 4.80
N ILE A 28 -5.25 -0.09 5.36
CA ILE A 28 -5.15 0.33 6.76
C ILE A 28 -5.14 -0.88 7.69
N ALA A 29 -6.06 -1.81 7.47
CA ALA A 29 -6.13 -3.03 8.28
C ALA A 29 -4.87 -3.88 8.12
N PHE A 30 -4.37 -4.02 6.90
CA PHE A 30 -3.16 -4.78 6.62
C PHE A 30 -1.97 -4.30 7.44
N PHE A 31 -1.73 -2.99 7.45
CA PHE A 31 -0.59 -2.42 8.16
C PHE A 31 -0.80 -2.39 9.67
N LYS A 32 -2.03 -2.17 10.14
CA LYS A 32 -2.33 -2.23 11.57
C LYS A 32 -2.06 -3.62 12.14
N GLU A 33 -2.42 -4.66 11.40
CA GLU A 33 -2.15 -6.03 11.83
C GLU A 33 -0.66 -6.32 11.95
N ARG A 34 0.17 -5.59 11.22
CA ARG A 34 1.61 -5.75 11.24
C ARG A 34 2.30 -4.82 12.25
N GLY A 35 1.53 -4.15 13.08
CA GLY A 35 2.08 -3.33 14.14
C GLY A 35 2.38 -1.88 13.77
N TYR A 36 1.92 -1.44 12.60
CA TYR A 36 2.09 -0.04 12.19
C TYR A 36 0.85 0.76 12.54
N ARG A 37 1.03 2.06 12.61
CA ARG A 37 -0.09 3.00 12.68
C ARG A 37 -0.49 3.34 11.25
N ALA A 38 -1.77 3.32 10.97
CA ALA A 38 -2.26 3.63 9.63
C ALA A 38 -3.63 4.29 9.74
N GLY A 39 -3.92 5.18 8.81
CA GLY A 39 -5.19 5.88 8.80
C GLY A 39 -5.30 6.80 7.61
N ARG A 40 -6.46 7.45 7.50
CA ARG A 40 -6.71 8.42 6.44
C ARG A 40 -5.95 9.71 6.74
N THR A 41 -5.45 10.36 5.68
CA THR A 41 -4.90 11.71 5.80
C THR A 41 -6.00 12.74 5.55
N GLY A 42 -5.66 14.02 5.63
CA GLY A 42 -6.59 15.07 5.26
C GLY A 42 -6.83 15.20 3.76
N ARG A 43 -6.04 14.48 2.93
CA ARG A 43 -6.20 14.51 1.47
C ARG A 43 -7.14 13.40 1.02
N PRO A 44 -7.94 13.65 -0.03
CA PRO A 44 -8.79 12.60 -0.57
C PRO A 44 -7.98 11.41 -1.06
N ASN A 45 -8.48 10.21 -0.83
CA ASN A 45 -7.95 8.96 -1.39
C ASN A 45 -6.50 8.69 -0.98
N GLN A 46 -6.11 9.14 0.21
CA GLN A 46 -4.75 8.95 0.70
C GLN A 46 -4.76 8.45 2.13
N ILE A 47 -3.88 7.49 2.41
CA ILE A 47 -3.63 7.02 3.76
C ILE A 47 -2.15 7.19 4.11
N PHE A 48 -1.87 7.21 5.41
CA PHE A 48 -0.52 7.17 5.92
C PHE A 48 -0.26 5.83 6.59
N VAL A 49 1.02 5.45 6.64
CA VAL A 49 1.51 4.32 7.42
C VAL A 49 2.73 4.81 8.19
N MET A 50 2.74 4.62 9.50
CA MET A 50 3.86 5.04 10.34
C MET A 50 4.34 3.92 11.23
N GLY A 51 5.66 3.78 11.33
CA GLY A 51 6.30 2.88 12.27
C GLY A 51 7.15 3.65 13.27
N GLY A 52 7.89 2.92 14.08
CA GLY A 52 8.82 3.50 15.03
C GLY A 52 10.16 3.82 14.39
N ARG A 53 11.15 4.05 15.28
CA ARG A 53 12.51 4.34 14.84
C ARG A 53 13.11 3.15 14.09
N GLU A 54 13.85 3.44 13.06
CA GLU A 54 14.63 2.45 12.33
C GLU A 54 16.00 3.02 12.03
N GLY A 55 17.02 2.45 12.68
CA GLY A 55 18.39 2.95 12.54
C GLY A 55 18.50 4.42 12.90
N ALA A 56 19.02 5.22 11.98
CA ALA A 56 19.16 6.66 12.14
C ALA A 56 17.86 7.42 11.86
N LEU A 57 16.86 6.78 11.29
CA LEU A 57 15.58 7.43 11.01
C LEU A 57 14.77 7.54 12.30
N PRO A 58 14.35 8.75 12.67
CA PRO A 58 13.54 8.90 13.89
C PRO A 58 12.18 8.25 13.80
N ARG A 59 11.65 8.11 12.59
CA ARG A 59 10.36 7.46 12.36
C ARG A 59 10.28 7.03 10.89
N VAL A 60 9.84 5.79 10.66
CA VAL A 60 9.57 5.35 9.29
C VAL A 60 8.15 5.70 8.92
N ASN A 61 7.93 6.07 7.67
CA ASN A 61 6.60 6.42 7.21
C ASN A 61 6.42 6.12 5.74
N ALA A 62 5.16 5.96 5.36
CA ALA A 62 4.78 5.78 3.97
C ALA A 62 3.44 6.47 3.71
N GLU A 63 3.18 6.73 2.45
CA GLU A 63 1.90 7.25 1.98
C GLU A 63 1.41 6.37 0.84
N ILE A 64 0.12 6.12 0.81
CA ILE A 64 -0.52 5.38 -0.27
C ILE A 64 -1.62 6.25 -0.84
N LEU A 65 -1.49 6.60 -2.10
CA LEU A 65 -2.46 7.42 -2.83
C LEU A 65 -3.20 6.54 -3.82
N ALA A 66 -4.52 6.60 -3.83
CA ALA A 66 -5.34 5.77 -4.70
C ALA A 66 -6.00 6.61 -5.80
N GLN A 67 -6.09 6.01 -6.99
CA GLN A 67 -6.80 6.57 -8.12
C GLN A 67 -7.74 5.50 -8.65
N GLY A 68 -9.03 5.78 -8.63
CA GLY A 68 -10.04 4.80 -9.02
C GLY A 68 -10.38 4.84 -10.50
N ASN A 69 -11.13 3.83 -10.92
CA ASN A 69 -11.67 3.70 -12.27
C ASN A 69 -10.59 3.73 -13.35
N VAL A 70 -9.48 3.04 -13.07
CA VAL A 70 -8.39 2.94 -14.01
C VAL A 70 -8.59 1.70 -14.87
N GLY A 71 -8.51 1.87 -16.19
CA GLY A 71 -8.66 0.75 -17.11
C GLY A 71 -10.10 0.26 -17.23
N LYS A 72 -10.28 -0.85 -17.91
CA LYS A 72 -11.58 -1.40 -18.23
C LYS A 72 -12.26 -2.11 -17.05
N GLY A 73 -11.49 -2.52 -16.06
CA GLY A 73 -12.01 -3.33 -14.96
C GLY A 73 -12.45 -2.55 -13.73
N LYS A 74 -12.50 -1.23 -13.79
CA LYS A 74 -12.81 -0.38 -12.64
C LYS A 74 -11.89 -0.65 -11.45
N THR A 75 -10.62 -0.89 -11.75
CA THR A 75 -9.62 -1.15 -10.72
C THR A 75 -9.11 0.13 -10.10
N THR A 76 -8.42 0.00 -8.99
CA THR A 76 -7.80 1.11 -8.29
C THR A 76 -6.29 1.03 -8.46
N MET A 77 -5.68 2.11 -8.92
CA MET A 77 -4.23 2.21 -8.99
C MET A 77 -3.72 2.88 -7.74
N LEU A 78 -2.67 2.31 -7.17
CA LEU A 78 -2.05 2.84 -5.95
C LEU A 78 -0.65 3.32 -6.27
N THR A 79 -0.31 4.49 -5.73
CA THR A 79 1.07 4.99 -5.71
C THR A 79 1.54 4.87 -4.27
N ILE A 80 2.58 4.08 -4.06
CA ILE A 80 3.09 3.73 -2.73
C ILE A 80 4.48 4.31 -2.60
N SER A 81 4.67 5.17 -1.60
CA SER A 81 5.98 5.78 -1.33
C SER A 81 6.29 5.74 0.15
N GLY A 82 7.56 5.57 0.50
CA GLY A 82 7.92 5.48 1.90
C GLY A 82 9.42 5.41 2.15
N PHE A 83 9.78 5.43 3.43
CA PHE A 83 11.15 5.39 3.91
C PHE A 83 11.30 4.37 5.02
N GLY A 84 12.42 3.67 5.04
CA GLY A 84 12.76 2.69 6.06
C GLY A 84 12.80 1.27 5.51
N GLU A 85 13.87 0.53 5.81
CA GLU A 85 14.07 -0.81 5.24
C GLU A 85 12.99 -1.82 5.68
N ARG A 86 12.63 -1.80 6.96
CA ARG A 86 11.57 -2.69 7.43
C ARG A 86 10.24 -2.38 6.78
N LEU A 87 9.96 -1.09 6.65
CA LEU A 87 8.73 -0.68 6.02
C LEU A 87 8.73 -1.06 4.54
N HIS A 88 9.89 -1.01 3.87
CA HIS A 88 10.00 -1.49 2.48
C HIS A 88 9.55 -2.94 2.36
N ALA A 89 10.01 -3.81 3.25
CA ALA A 89 9.62 -5.20 3.23
C ALA A 89 8.11 -5.36 3.41
N GLU A 90 7.52 -4.58 4.29
CA GLU A 90 6.08 -4.61 4.51
C GLU A 90 5.30 -4.04 3.33
N LEU A 91 5.82 -2.99 2.68
CA LEU A 91 5.21 -2.46 1.47
C LEU A 91 5.26 -3.47 0.33
N GLN A 92 6.37 -4.20 0.19
CA GLN A 92 6.47 -5.28 -0.77
C GLN A 92 5.48 -6.42 -0.45
N ALA A 93 5.34 -6.75 0.83
CA ALA A 93 4.38 -7.75 1.26
C ALA A 93 2.94 -7.33 0.93
N TYR A 94 2.64 -6.05 1.08
CA TYR A 94 1.33 -5.51 0.71
C TYR A 94 1.09 -5.64 -0.80
N ILE A 95 2.09 -5.33 -1.62
CA ILE A 95 1.98 -5.48 -3.08
C ILE A 95 1.70 -6.95 -3.44
N ALA A 96 2.41 -7.88 -2.82
CA ALA A 96 2.19 -9.31 -3.03
C ALA A 96 0.77 -9.72 -2.61
N TYR A 97 0.29 -9.18 -1.51
CA TYR A 97 -1.08 -9.41 -1.03
C TYR A 97 -2.11 -8.95 -2.08
N LEU A 98 -1.88 -7.78 -2.70
CA LEU A 98 -2.78 -7.29 -3.75
C LEU A 98 -2.79 -8.21 -4.97
N VAL A 99 -1.63 -8.74 -5.35
CA VAL A 99 -1.54 -9.69 -6.47
C VAL A 99 -2.37 -10.94 -6.18
N GLU A 100 -2.20 -11.53 -4.98
CA GLU A 100 -2.95 -12.71 -4.60
C GLU A 100 -4.45 -12.44 -4.52
N GLN A 101 -4.82 -11.30 -4.00
CA GLN A 101 -6.22 -10.91 -3.89
C GLN A 101 -6.89 -10.81 -5.26
N ARG A 102 -6.19 -10.24 -6.25
CA ARG A 102 -6.71 -10.17 -7.61
C ARG A 102 -6.89 -11.54 -8.23
N LYS A 103 -5.97 -12.45 -7.96
CA LYS A 103 -6.07 -13.84 -8.45
C LYS A 103 -7.29 -14.54 -7.86
N GLU A 104 -7.52 -14.39 -6.57
CA GLU A 104 -8.65 -15.00 -5.90
C GLU A 104 -9.98 -14.47 -6.43
N ILE A 105 -10.08 -13.17 -6.62
CA ILE A 105 -11.30 -12.54 -7.14
C ILE A 105 -11.57 -13.05 -8.55
N ARG A 106 -10.55 -13.12 -9.39
CA ARG A 106 -10.68 -13.59 -10.75
C ARG A 106 -11.14 -15.05 -10.78
N GLN A 107 -10.59 -15.88 -9.91
CA GLN A 107 -10.95 -17.29 -9.83
C GLN A 107 -12.39 -17.47 -9.39
N ARG A 108 -12.85 -16.70 -8.40
CA ARG A 108 -14.24 -16.75 -7.96
C ARG A 108 -15.20 -16.39 -9.09
N GLN A 109 -14.86 -15.39 -9.88
CA GLN A 109 -15.68 -14.99 -11.01
C GLN A 109 -15.80 -16.11 -12.04
N ARG A 110 -14.73 -16.86 -12.27
CA ARG A 110 -14.76 -18.02 -13.17
C ARG A 110 -15.66 -19.12 -12.62
N GLU A 111 -15.59 -19.38 -11.33
CA GLU A 111 -16.37 -20.45 -10.69
C GLU A 111 -17.86 -20.15 -10.68
N GLN A 112 -18.24 -18.90 -10.74
CA GLN A 112 -19.63 -18.49 -10.74
C GLN A 112 -20.29 -18.53 -12.11
N ARG A 113 -19.58 -18.84 -13.15
CA ARG A 113 -20.14 -18.92 -14.50
C ARG A 113 -20.72 -20.28 -14.83
#